data_1d56471a823ffefd6924cd14004c2035
#
_entry.id   1d56471a823ffefd6924cd14004c2035
#
_cell.length_a   1.000
_cell.length_b   1.000
_cell.length_c   1.000
_cell.angle_alpha   90.00
_cell.angle_beta   90.00
_cell.angle_gamma   90.00
#
_symmetry.space_group_name_H-M   'P 1'
#
loop_
_entity.id
_entity.type
_entity.pdbx_description
1 polymer ?
#
loop_
_entity_poly.entity_id
_entity_poly.type
_entity_poly.pdbx_seq_one_letter_code
_entity_poly.pdbx_strand_id
1 'polypeptide(L)'
;MKTTDYRRDFPLLMQETAAYLDNAATAQRPQCVLDAEKTFYETQNANPLRGLYPLSIAATEAVEEARLAVRDFLHAKSSQEIIFTRNTTEALNLVAYSYGLSHVHAGDEVVVSILEHHSNLLPWQMVCRQTGATLKFIDCEMDGRLDLNKVSEIITDKTKIVAVTHVSNVIGRVNPIREIADMAHRVGAVIVVDGAQSTPHIPVDVQALDADFLAFSGHKVFGPMGIGALYGKRRLLEKMPPFLSGGEMIESVTRTGATYAELPYKFEAGTGNAAGAGGLHAAIRYMQSVGFDTMHERETALVARMMAGMADMPFIHVLGSEIPEEHSGIVTFTVDGVHPHDVSEILAADGVCIRAGHHCAQPLLKHLGYSSTVRASCAFYNTPDEVDRLLDSLKTIRERMGYGKQELL
;
A
#
# COMPACT_ATOMS: atom_id res chain seq x y z
N MET A 1 -25.92 -14.88 13.73
CA MET A 1 -26.01 -13.52 13.14
C MET A 1 -26.11 -13.67 11.64
N LYS A 2 -26.99 -12.94 10.94
CA LYS A 2 -26.94 -12.88 9.47
C LYS A 2 -25.67 -12.10 9.11
N THR A 3 -24.69 -12.78 8.52
CA THR A 3 -23.48 -12.12 8.02
C THR A 3 -23.88 -11.14 6.91
N THR A 4 -23.57 -9.86 7.10
CA THR A 4 -23.82 -8.84 6.07
C THR A 4 -23.10 -9.22 4.80
N ASP A 5 -23.80 -9.26 3.68
CA ASP A 5 -23.25 -9.58 2.37
C ASP A 5 -22.70 -8.29 1.73
N TYR A 6 -21.47 -7.92 2.10
CA TYR A 6 -20.81 -6.73 1.56
C TYR A 6 -20.48 -6.82 0.06
N ARG A 7 -20.44 -8.04 -0.53
CA ARG A 7 -20.17 -8.23 -1.95
C ARG A 7 -21.14 -7.44 -2.82
N ARG A 8 -22.38 -7.26 -2.35
CA ARG A 8 -23.45 -6.52 -3.08
C ARG A 8 -23.14 -5.05 -3.29
N ASP A 9 -22.30 -4.46 -2.47
CA ASP A 9 -21.91 -3.07 -2.58
C ASP A 9 -20.91 -2.84 -3.75
N PHE A 10 -20.34 -3.93 -4.32
CA PHE A 10 -19.32 -3.90 -5.35
C PHE A 10 -19.88 -4.38 -6.70
N PRO A 11 -20.27 -3.46 -7.60
CA PRO A 11 -20.98 -3.81 -8.84
C PRO A 11 -20.24 -4.79 -9.73
N LEU A 12 -18.90 -4.67 -9.83
CA LEU A 12 -18.10 -5.59 -10.63
C LEU A 12 -18.23 -7.02 -10.11
N LEU A 13 -18.16 -7.22 -8.81
CA LEU A 13 -18.24 -8.54 -8.19
C LEU A 13 -19.65 -9.17 -8.34
N MET A 14 -20.68 -8.37 -8.55
CA MET A 14 -22.04 -8.86 -8.82
C MET A 14 -22.22 -9.34 -10.25
N GLN A 15 -21.39 -8.87 -11.20
CA GLN A 15 -21.40 -9.27 -12.60
C GLN A 15 -20.46 -10.43 -12.88
N GLU A 16 -19.36 -10.52 -12.12
CA GLU A 16 -18.34 -11.54 -12.27
C GLU A 16 -18.64 -12.80 -11.45
N THR A 17 -18.46 -13.95 -12.08
CA THR A 17 -18.54 -15.25 -11.41
C THR A 17 -17.20 -15.72 -10.85
N ALA A 18 -16.10 -15.06 -11.24
CA ALA A 18 -14.74 -15.40 -10.79
C ALA A 18 -14.54 -15.04 -9.31
N ALA A 19 -13.76 -15.87 -8.63
CA ALA A 19 -13.24 -15.59 -7.29
C ALA A 19 -12.09 -14.59 -7.40
N TYR A 20 -12.34 -13.32 -7.04
CA TYR A 20 -11.31 -12.27 -7.12
C TYR A 20 -10.45 -12.26 -5.86
N LEU A 21 -9.28 -12.87 -5.92
CA LEU A 21 -8.32 -13.02 -4.83
C LEU A 21 -6.96 -12.34 -5.16
N ASP A 22 -6.99 -11.19 -5.87
CA ASP A 22 -5.80 -10.36 -6.15
C ASP A 22 -5.94 -8.93 -5.57
N ASN A 23 -6.54 -8.80 -4.38
CA ASN A 23 -6.84 -7.51 -3.75
C ASN A 23 -5.58 -6.72 -3.35
N ALA A 24 -4.48 -7.38 -2.99
CA ALA A 24 -3.21 -6.72 -2.69
C ALA A 24 -2.59 -6.02 -3.91
N ALA A 25 -3.04 -6.32 -5.13
CA ALA A 25 -2.69 -5.57 -6.34
C ALA A 25 -3.60 -4.36 -6.52
N THR A 26 -4.91 -4.56 -6.48
CA THR A 26 -5.93 -3.50 -6.49
C THR A 26 -7.24 -4.05 -5.91
N ALA A 27 -7.85 -3.34 -4.97
CA ALA A 27 -9.16 -3.70 -4.43
C ALA A 27 -10.28 -3.29 -5.39
N GLN A 28 -11.49 -3.84 -5.25
CA GLN A 28 -12.66 -3.42 -6.02
C GLN A 28 -13.28 -2.14 -5.42
N ARG A 29 -14.13 -1.46 -6.20
CA ARG A 29 -14.77 -0.19 -5.81
C ARG A 29 -16.21 -0.42 -5.44
N PRO A 30 -16.66 0.03 -4.25
CA PRO A 30 -18.08 0.02 -3.94
C PRO A 30 -18.82 1.05 -4.79
N GLN A 31 -20.13 0.84 -4.98
CA GLN A 31 -20.99 1.71 -5.80
C GLN A 31 -20.89 3.19 -5.41
N CYS A 32 -20.81 3.48 -4.11
CA CYS A 32 -20.73 4.87 -3.62
C CYS A 32 -19.48 5.62 -4.12
N VAL A 33 -18.37 4.91 -4.38
CA VAL A 33 -17.15 5.49 -4.95
C VAL A 33 -17.34 5.83 -6.42
N LEU A 34 -17.96 4.92 -7.18
CA LEU A 34 -18.28 5.15 -8.61
C LEU A 34 -19.25 6.31 -8.76
N ASP A 35 -20.26 6.38 -7.88
CA ASP A 35 -21.25 7.47 -7.89
C ASP A 35 -20.61 8.81 -7.50
N ALA A 36 -19.65 8.82 -6.58
CA ALA A 36 -18.96 10.06 -6.18
C ALA A 36 -18.15 10.66 -7.35
N GLU A 37 -17.37 9.83 -8.08
CA GLU A 37 -16.63 10.30 -9.25
C GLU A 37 -17.57 10.78 -10.36
N LYS A 38 -18.63 10.02 -10.64
CA LYS A 38 -19.67 10.40 -11.63
C LYS A 38 -20.33 11.72 -11.25
N THR A 39 -20.77 11.85 -10.00
CA THR A 39 -21.43 13.06 -9.49
C THR A 39 -20.54 14.28 -9.62
N PHE A 40 -19.24 14.16 -9.32
CA PHE A 40 -18.29 15.26 -9.49
C PHE A 40 -18.30 15.78 -10.94
N TYR A 41 -18.16 14.90 -11.93
CA TYR A 41 -18.16 15.32 -13.33
C TYR A 41 -19.50 15.85 -13.81
N GLU A 42 -20.62 15.34 -13.31
CA GLU A 42 -21.95 15.78 -13.71
C GLU A 42 -22.37 17.11 -13.07
N THR A 43 -21.87 17.44 -11.87
CA THR A 43 -22.43 18.55 -11.08
C THR A 43 -21.42 19.56 -10.55
N GLN A 44 -20.11 19.23 -10.51
CA GLN A 44 -19.07 20.06 -9.84
C GLN A 44 -17.82 20.26 -10.71
N ASN A 45 -17.83 19.78 -11.96
CA ASN A 45 -16.64 19.77 -12.81
C ASN A 45 -16.18 21.20 -13.16
N ALA A 46 -15.20 21.68 -12.38
CA ALA A 46 -14.48 22.93 -12.62
C ALA A 46 -13.05 22.83 -12.09
N ASN A 47 -12.16 23.73 -12.51
CA ASN A 47 -10.83 23.81 -11.93
C ASN A 47 -10.91 24.29 -10.46
N PRO A 48 -10.44 23.53 -9.48
CA PRO A 48 -10.41 23.95 -8.08
C PRO A 48 -9.44 25.10 -7.83
N LEU A 49 -9.55 25.79 -6.70
CA LEU A 49 -8.68 26.80 -6.11
C LEU A 49 -8.76 28.22 -6.71
N ARG A 50 -8.86 28.42 -8.02
CA ARG A 50 -8.68 29.75 -8.63
C ARG A 50 -9.95 30.48 -9.07
N GLY A 51 -11.06 29.77 -9.21
CA GLY A 51 -12.31 30.37 -9.65
C GLY A 51 -13.14 30.93 -8.49
N LEU A 52 -13.73 32.11 -8.68
CA LEU A 52 -14.64 32.72 -7.72
C LEU A 52 -16.12 32.42 -8.04
N TYR A 53 -16.39 31.56 -9.03
CA TYR A 53 -17.73 31.16 -9.43
C TYR A 53 -18.16 29.85 -8.72
N PRO A 54 -19.46 29.61 -8.56
CA PRO A 54 -19.97 28.51 -7.72
C PRO A 54 -19.39 27.12 -8.04
N LEU A 55 -19.21 26.76 -9.31
CA LEU A 55 -18.66 25.45 -9.69
C LEU A 55 -17.22 25.28 -9.24
N SER A 56 -16.37 26.32 -9.34
CA SER A 56 -14.97 26.23 -8.90
C SER A 56 -14.88 26.16 -7.37
N ILE A 57 -15.77 26.85 -6.66
CA ILE A 57 -15.88 26.76 -5.19
C ILE A 57 -16.27 25.34 -4.80
N ALA A 58 -17.31 24.76 -5.42
CA ALA A 58 -17.75 23.39 -5.16
C ALA A 58 -16.67 22.34 -5.47
N ALA A 59 -15.92 22.51 -6.56
CA ALA A 59 -14.78 21.65 -6.88
C ALA A 59 -13.65 21.75 -5.83
N THR A 60 -13.39 22.96 -5.32
CA THR A 60 -12.40 23.19 -4.25
C THR A 60 -12.84 22.52 -2.95
N GLU A 61 -14.11 22.73 -2.57
CA GLU A 61 -14.69 22.11 -1.37
C GLU A 61 -14.59 20.59 -1.42
N ALA A 62 -14.90 19.95 -2.56
CA ALA A 62 -14.80 18.51 -2.72
C ALA A 62 -13.37 17.99 -2.50
N VAL A 63 -12.35 18.71 -2.99
CA VAL A 63 -10.93 18.36 -2.77
C VAL A 63 -10.53 18.52 -1.31
N GLU A 64 -10.92 19.63 -0.67
CA GLU A 64 -10.55 19.90 0.72
C GLU A 64 -11.31 18.99 1.71
N GLU A 65 -12.55 18.66 1.46
CA GLU A 65 -13.28 17.63 2.24
C GLU A 65 -12.60 16.26 2.15
N ALA A 66 -12.13 15.87 0.96
CA ALA A 66 -11.34 14.65 0.80
C ALA A 66 -10.03 14.71 1.59
N ARG A 67 -9.35 15.87 1.62
CA ARG A 67 -8.12 16.07 2.40
C ARG A 67 -8.39 15.96 3.91
N LEU A 68 -9.47 16.53 4.38
CA LEU A 68 -9.92 16.39 5.77
C LEU A 68 -10.23 14.93 6.12
N ALA A 69 -10.89 14.20 5.21
CA ALA A 69 -11.17 12.79 5.41
C ALA A 69 -9.88 11.95 5.51
N VAL A 70 -8.88 12.22 4.66
CA VAL A 70 -7.56 11.56 4.74
C VAL A 70 -6.82 11.92 6.02
N ARG A 71 -6.85 13.21 6.45
CA ARG A 71 -6.29 13.64 7.74
C ARG A 71 -6.87 12.82 8.89
N ASP A 72 -8.20 12.70 8.95
CA ASP A 72 -8.89 11.98 10.01
C ASP A 72 -8.66 10.46 9.93
N PHE A 73 -8.60 9.91 8.72
CA PHE A 73 -8.32 8.51 8.46
C PHE A 73 -6.92 8.08 8.94
N LEU A 74 -5.94 8.97 8.84
CA LEU A 74 -4.57 8.73 9.28
C LEU A 74 -4.29 9.29 10.69
N HIS A 75 -5.26 9.93 11.35
CA HIS A 75 -5.10 10.66 12.61
C HIS A 75 -3.98 11.73 12.55
N ALA A 76 -3.82 12.39 11.39
CA ALA A 76 -2.86 13.48 11.23
C ALA A 76 -3.34 14.74 11.97
N LYS A 77 -2.40 15.60 12.42
CA LYS A 77 -2.71 16.80 13.20
C LYS A 77 -3.38 17.89 12.38
N SER A 78 -3.04 17.98 11.10
CA SER A 78 -3.49 19.05 10.21
C SER A 78 -3.68 18.55 8.78
N SER A 79 -4.65 19.12 8.06
CA SER A 79 -4.79 18.89 6.63
C SER A 79 -3.57 19.38 5.82
N GLN A 80 -2.80 20.33 6.35
CA GLN A 80 -1.54 20.78 5.75
C GLN A 80 -0.44 19.71 5.73
N GLU A 81 -0.61 18.62 6.47
CA GLU A 81 0.27 17.45 6.48
C GLU A 81 -0.11 16.40 5.43
N ILE A 82 -1.20 16.61 4.68
CA ILE A 82 -1.71 15.68 3.66
C ILE A 82 -1.50 16.28 2.27
N ILE A 83 -0.75 15.57 1.44
CA ILE A 83 -0.45 15.93 0.05
C ILE A 83 -1.08 14.88 -0.85
N PHE A 84 -1.91 15.28 -1.80
CA PHE A 84 -2.42 14.38 -2.82
C PHE A 84 -1.34 14.03 -3.86
N THR A 85 -1.25 12.76 -4.17
CA THR A 85 -0.34 12.20 -5.18
C THR A 85 -1.14 11.24 -6.07
N ARG A 86 -0.54 10.76 -7.15
CA ARG A 86 -1.20 9.76 -8.01
C ARG A 86 -1.29 8.38 -7.34
N ASN A 87 -0.35 8.05 -6.46
CA ASN A 87 -0.27 6.76 -5.75
C ASN A 87 0.91 6.78 -4.76
N THR A 88 1.07 5.69 -4.00
CA THR A 88 2.22 5.47 -3.09
C THR A 88 3.57 5.64 -3.77
N THR A 89 3.74 5.16 -5.00
CA THR A 89 5.00 5.26 -5.73
C THR A 89 5.41 6.71 -5.93
N GLU A 90 4.48 7.58 -6.37
CA GLU A 90 4.75 9.01 -6.51
C GLU A 90 5.03 9.67 -5.17
N ALA A 91 4.27 9.34 -4.13
CA ALA A 91 4.46 9.87 -2.78
C ALA A 91 5.87 9.55 -2.23
N LEU A 92 6.33 8.31 -2.36
CA LEU A 92 7.68 7.90 -1.94
C LEU A 92 8.78 8.55 -2.78
N ASN A 93 8.55 8.73 -4.09
CA ASN A 93 9.48 9.49 -4.94
C ASN A 93 9.52 10.97 -4.54
N LEU A 94 8.38 11.58 -4.20
CA LEU A 94 8.35 12.96 -3.69
C LEU A 94 9.26 13.09 -2.47
N VAL A 95 9.15 12.18 -1.49
CA VAL A 95 10.03 12.20 -0.31
C VAL A 95 11.49 12.00 -0.73
N ALA A 96 11.78 11.05 -1.61
CA ALA A 96 13.15 10.78 -2.07
C ALA A 96 13.78 11.98 -2.78
N TYR A 97 13.08 12.62 -3.71
CA TYR A 97 13.58 13.76 -4.47
C TYR A 97 13.63 15.04 -3.64
N SER A 98 12.59 15.33 -2.85
CA SER A 98 12.52 16.59 -2.12
C SER A 98 13.24 16.53 -0.78
N TYR A 99 13.08 15.48 0.01
CA TYR A 99 13.77 15.31 1.29
C TYR A 99 15.12 14.61 1.09
N GLY A 100 15.13 13.44 0.44
CA GLY A 100 16.31 12.59 0.32
C GLY A 100 17.50 13.32 -0.30
N LEU A 101 17.34 13.90 -1.51
CA LEU A 101 18.43 14.59 -2.21
C LEU A 101 18.89 15.87 -1.50
N SER A 102 18.08 16.48 -0.63
CA SER A 102 18.46 17.71 0.08
C SER A 102 19.05 17.48 1.48
N HIS A 103 18.93 16.27 2.05
CA HIS A 103 19.36 15.98 3.42
C HIS A 103 20.33 14.80 3.54
N VAL A 104 20.53 14.03 2.46
CA VAL A 104 21.46 12.89 2.43
C VAL A 104 22.69 13.27 1.64
N HIS A 105 23.88 13.02 2.20
CA HIS A 105 25.17 13.40 1.62
C HIS A 105 26.13 12.20 1.58
N ALA A 106 27.27 12.37 0.94
CA ALA A 106 28.31 11.35 0.88
C ALA A 106 28.77 10.95 2.30
N GLY A 107 28.79 9.65 2.57
CA GLY A 107 29.13 9.08 3.87
C GLY A 107 27.95 8.88 4.81
N ASP A 108 26.76 9.41 4.49
CA ASP A 108 25.52 9.11 5.18
C ASP A 108 24.99 7.71 4.81
N GLU A 109 23.99 7.24 5.54
CA GLU A 109 23.34 5.95 5.35
C GLU A 109 21.83 6.11 5.18
N VAL A 110 21.27 5.35 4.24
CA VAL A 110 19.83 5.10 4.11
C VAL A 110 19.58 3.65 4.43
N VAL A 111 18.65 3.38 5.33
CA VAL A 111 18.30 2.02 5.77
C VAL A 111 16.93 1.66 5.23
N VAL A 112 16.81 0.48 4.60
CA VAL A 112 15.54 -0.08 4.12
C VAL A 112 15.38 -1.51 4.63
N SER A 113 14.15 -2.02 4.72
CA SER A 113 13.99 -3.44 4.98
C SER A 113 14.09 -4.26 3.69
N ILE A 114 14.41 -5.56 3.83
CA ILE A 114 14.37 -6.50 2.70
C ILE A 114 12.93 -6.75 2.22
N LEU A 115 11.93 -6.42 3.05
CA LEU A 115 10.51 -6.62 2.79
C LEU A 115 9.91 -5.62 1.80
N GLU A 116 10.68 -4.61 1.36
CA GLU A 116 10.15 -3.48 0.62
C GLU A 116 9.63 -3.84 -0.77
N HIS A 117 8.45 -3.28 -1.09
CA HIS A 117 8.01 -3.15 -2.48
C HIS A 117 9.02 -2.30 -3.25
N HIS A 118 9.21 -2.55 -4.55
CA HIS A 118 10.13 -1.78 -5.40
C HIS A 118 9.91 -0.26 -5.29
N SER A 119 8.69 0.20 -5.03
CA SER A 119 8.37 1.62 -4.86
C SER A 119 9.02 2.26 -3.62
N ASN A 120 9.32 1.45 -2.59
CA ASN A 120 10.03 1.92 -1.38
C ASN A 120 11.50 1.43 -1.32
N LEU A 121 12.04 0.95 -2.42
CA LEU A 121 13.43 0.56 -2.56
C LEU A 121 14.14 1.40 -3.63
N LEU A 122 13.60 1.47 -4.85
CA LEU A 122 14.28 2.08 -6.00
C LEU A 122 14.54 3.58 -5.82
N PRO A 123 13.64 4.38 -5.22
CA PRO A 123 13.94 5.78 -4.94
C PRO A 123 15.14 5.97 -4.01
N TRP A 124 15.31 5.11 -3.03
CA TRP A 124 16.46 5.18 -2.10
C TRP A 124 17.76 4.73 -2.74
N GLN A 125 17.72 3.74 -3.64
CA GLN A 125 18.88 3.40 -4.48
C GLN A 125 19.28 4.59 -5.35
N MET A 126 18.33 5.33 -5.89
CA MET A 126 18.58 6.55 -6.66
C MET A 126 19.23 7.64 -5.80
N VAL A 127 18.67 7.92 -4.61
CA VAL A 127 19.23 8.90 -3.65
C VAL A 127 20.67 8.53 -3.31
N CYS A 128 20.93 7.31 -2.86
CA CYS A 128 22.29 6.87 -2.49
C CYS A 128 23.28 6.99 -3.66
N ARG A 129 22.87 6.63 -4.88
CA ARG A 129 23.70 6.74 -6.08
C ARG A 129 24.05 8.20 -6.43
N GLN A 130 23.11 9.13 -6.24
CA GLN A 130 23.33 10.54 -6.56
C GLN A 130 24.12 11.29 -5.49
N THR A 131 23.93 10.91 -4.22
CA THR A 131 24.56 11.62 -3.09
C THR A 131 25.88 11.00 -2.63
N GLY A 132 26.18 9.76 -3.03
CA GLY A 132 27.33 9.00 -2.52
C GLY A 132 27.08 8.39 -1.13
N ALA A 133 25.85 8.32 -0.67
CA ALA A 133 25.45 7.64 0.55
C ALA A 133 25.40 6.12 0.37
N THR A 134 25.40 5.39 1.48
CA THR A 134 25.32 3.92 1.51
C THR A 134 23.89 3.46 1.78
N LEU A 135 23.38 2.54 0.95
CA LEU A 135 22.13 1.85 1.21
C LEU A 135 22.40 0.59 2.05
N LYS A 136 21.72 0.46 3.18
CA LYS A 136 21.77 -0.70 4.07
C LYS A 136 20.43 -1.42 4.13
N PHE A 137 20.46 -2.72 4.39
CA PHE A 137 19.27 -3.55 4.47
C PHE A 137 19.09 -4.13 5.86
N ILE A 138 17.85 -4.11 6.35
CA ILE A 138 17.40 -4.90 7.49
C ILE A 138 16.83 -6.19 6.91
N ASP A 139 17.51 -7.31 7.14
CA ASP A 139 17.01 -8.63 6.74
C ASP A 139 15.88 -9.08 7.66
N CYS A 140 14.96 -9.89 7.14
CA CYS A 140 13.91 -10.52 7.92
C CYS A 140 14.24 -11.98 8.23
N GLU A 141 13.58 -12.55 9.23
CA GLU A 141 13.54 -13.98 9.48
C GLU A 141 12.71 -14.69 8.38
N MET A 142 12.74 -16.02 8.33
CA MET A 142 12.02 -16.80 7.32
C MET A 142 10.49 -16.63 7.39
N ASP A 143 9.97 -16.28 8.56
CA ASP A 143 8.56 -15.93 8.78
C ASP A 143 8.21 -14.47 8.42
N GLY A 144 9.17 -13.70 7.93
CA GLY A 144 9.03 -12.29 7.56
C GLY A 144 9.16 -11.31 8.72
N ARG A 145 9.48 -11.74 9.92
CA ARG A 145 9.65 -10.88 11.10
C ARG A 145 10.97 -10.13 11.04
N LEU A 146 10.93 -8.84 11.38
CA LEU A 146 12.13 -8.02 11.62
C LEU A 146 12.60 -8.20 13.08
N ASP A 147 13.83 -8.66 13.27
CA ASP A 147 14.44 -8.73 14.60
C ASP A 147 14.90 -7.33 15.04
N LEU A 148 14.27 -6.77 16.06
CA LEU A 148 14.54 -5.42 16.55
C LEU A 148 15.98 -5.24 17.06
N ASN A 149 16.66 -6.30 17.52
CA ASN A 149 18.06 -6.23 17.90
C ASN A 149 18.92 -5.98 16.65
N LYS A 150 18.68 -6.75 15.57
CA LYS A 150 19.38 -6.55 14.29
C LYS A 150 19.06 -5.18 13.70
N VAL A 151 17.81 -4.70 13.80
CA VAL A 151 17.44 -3.34 13.38
C VAL A 151 18.29 -2.30 14.10
N SER A 152 18.44 -2.44 15.43
CA SER A 152 19.21 -1.48 16.24
C SER A 152 20.71 -1.46 15.91
N GLU A 153 21.28 -2.58 15.43
CA GLU A 153 22.68 -2.69 15.01
C GLU A 153 22.94 -2.02 13.64
N ILE A 154 21.94 -2.03 12.76
CA ILE A 154 22.05 -1.48 11.40
C ILE A 154 21.85 0.03 11.40
N ILE A 155 20.98 0.57 12.26
CA ILE A 155 20.74 2.01 12.40
C ILE A 155 21.89 2.62 13.22
N THR A 156 22.66 3.52 12.60
CA THR A 156 23.84 4.16 13.19
C THR A 156 23.68 5.68 13.24
N ASP A 157 24.61 6.39 13.82
CA ASP A 157 24.70 7.86 13.82
C ASP A 157 24.83 8.49 12.44
N LYS A 158 25.21 7.70 11.42
CA LYS A 158 25.24 8.10 10.02
C LYS A 158 23.91 7.96 9.29
N THR A 159 22.96 7.22 9.88
CA THR A 159 21.65 7.00 9.28
C THR A 159 20.88 8.31 9.22
N LYS A 160 20.33 8.64 8.04
CA LYS A 160 19.50 9.84 7.81
C LYS A 160 18.05 9.49 7.51
N ILE A 161 17.83 8.34 6.89
CA ILE A 161 16.51 7.86 6.50
C ILE A 161 16.41 6.38 6.84
N VAL A 162 15.28 6.00 7.45
CA VAL A 162 14.85 4.61 7.61
C VAL A 162 13.54 4.46 6.86
N ALA A 163 13.48 3.63 5.82
CA ALA A 163 12.29 3.43 5.01
C ALA A 163 11.80 1.98 5.13
N VAL A 164 10.60 1.79 5.67
CA VAL A 164 10.05 0.47 5.99
C VAL A 164 8.58 0.37 5.61
N THR A 165 8.20 -0.75 4.99
CA THR A 165 6.79 -1.08 4.75
C THR A 165 6.10 -1.42 6.07
N HIS A 166 4.88 -0.90 6.27
CA HIS A 166 4.11 -1.20 7.47
C HIS A 166 3.52 -2.62 7.42
N VAL A 167 3.00 -3.04 6.25
CA VAL A 167 2.55 -4.40 6.00
C VAL A 167 3.18 -4.90 4.71
N SER A 168 3.82 -6.08 4.76
CA SER A 168 4.44 -6.68 3.59
C SER A 168 3.41 -7.09 2.55
N ASN A 169 3.59 -6.66 1.30
CA ASN A 169 2.73 -7.05 0.18
C ASN A 169 2.93 -8.49 -0.31
N VAL A 170 3.89 -9.21 0.26
CA VAL A 170 4.18 -10.62 -0.05
C VAL A 170 3.74 -11.52 1.11
N ILE A 171 4.16 -11.21 2.32
CA ILE A 171 3.94 -12.07 3.49
C ILE A 171 2.67 -11.66 4.27
N GLY A 172 2.23 -10.40 4.13
CA GLY A 172 1.09 -9.86 4.89
C GLY A 172 1.41 -9.48 6.34
N ARG A 173 2.65 -9.65 6.78
CA ARG A 173 3.06 -9.39 8.17
C ARG A 173 3.12 -7.90 8.46
N VAL A 174 2.63 -7.51 9.64
CA VAL A 174 2.72 -6.15 10.18
C VAL A 174 4.09 -5.94 10.81
N ASN A 175 4.79 -4.87 10.43
CA ASN A 175 6.08 -4.49 10.98
C ASN A 175 5.94 -3.53 12.17
N PRO A 176 6.84 -3.59 13.17
CA PRO A 176 6.81 -2.77 14.38
C PRO A 176 7.33 -1.35 14.11
N ILE A 177 6.53 -0.54 13.39
CA ILE A 177 6.93 0.79 12.92
C ILE A 177 7.26 1.72 14.08
N ARG A 178 6.51 1.68 15.19
CA ARG A 178 6.75 2.56 16.33
C ARG A 178 8.14 2.33 16.93
N GLU A 179 8.51 1.09 17.16
CA GLU A 179 9.79 0.73 17.72
C GLU A 179 10.95 1.10 16.78
N ILE A 180 10.76 0.92 15.48
CA ILE A 180 11.75 1.31 14.45
C ILE A 180 11.86 2.84 14.38
N ALA A 181 10.75 3.58 14.49
CA ALA A 181 10.74 5.03 14.55
C ALA A 181 11.52 5.56 15.74
N ASP A 182 11.33 4.96 16.93
CA ASP A 182 12.07 5.32 18.13
C ASP A 182 13.60 5.10 17.96
N MET A 183 13.99 4.04 17.23
CA MET A 183 15.41 3.79 16.91
C MET A 183 15.96 4.83 15.93
N ALA A 184 15.22 5.13 14.87
CA ALA A 184 15.60 6.15 13.88
C ALA A 184 15.74 7.53 14.51
N HIS A 185 14.76 7.94 15.32
CA HIS A 185 14.75 9.26 15.93
C HIS A 185 15.88 9.45 16.97
N ARG A 186 16.31 8.39 17.66
CA ARG A 186 17.47 8.48 18.61
C ARG A 186 18.76 8.90 17.93
N VAL A 187 18.92 8.59 16.63
CA VAL A 187 20.10 9.00 15.85
C VAL A 187 19.83 10.22 14.96
N GLY A 188 18.64 10.82 15.06
CA GLY A 188 18.25 11.97 14.27
C GLY A 188 17.82 11.65 12.82
N ALA A 189 17.61 10.37 12.48
CA ALA A 189 17.06 9.94 11.21
C ALA A 189 15.54 10.14 11.15
N VAL A 190 14.99 10.29 9.94
CA VAL A 190 13.54 10.27 9.70
C VAL A 190 13.09 8.88 9.33
N ILE A 191 11.82 8.55 9.66
CA ILE A 191 11.18 7.31 9.22
C ILE A 191 10.17 7.58 8.11
N VAL A 192 10.28 6.81 7.03
CA VAL A 192 9.38 6.82 5.86
C VAL A 192 8.64 5.48 5.82
N VAL A 193 7.33 5.53 5.91
CA VAL A 193 6.47 4.35 6.02
C VAL A 193 5.72 4.12 4.71
N ASP A 194 5.92 2.95 4.08
CA ASP A 194 5.03 2.50 3.03
C ASP A 194 3.76 1.89 3.65
N GLY A 195 2.67 2.64 3.61
CA GLY A 195 1.37 2.28 4.14
C GLY A 195 0.44 1.63 3.11
N ALA A 196 0.93 1.28 1.93
CA ALA A 196 0.09 0.80 0.82
C ALA A 196 -0.72 -0.46 1.15
N GLN A 197 -0.21 -1.35 1.99
CA GLN A 197 -0.90 -2.57 2.42
C GLN A 197 -1.46 -2.48 3.85
N SER A 198 -1.04 -1.52 4.66
CA SER A 198 -1.62 -1.36 6.00
C SER A 198 -2.94 -0.60 5.97
N THR A 199 -3.02 0.49 5.22
CA THR A 199 -4.21 1.36 5.19
C THR A 199 -5.51 0.66 4.77
N PRO A 200 -5.53 -0.37 3.89
CA PRO A 200 -6.76 -1.10 3.60
C PRO A 200 -7.16 -2.14 4.67
N HIS A 201 -6.23 -2.61 5.52
CA HIS A 201 -6.45 -3.78 6.36
C HIS A 201 -6.46 -3.48 7.87
N ILE A 202 -5.71 -2.46 8.32
CA ILE A 202 -5.58 -2.11 9.73
C ILE A 202 -5.74 -0.61 9.96
N PRO A 203 -6.19 -0.18 11.15
CA PRO A 203 -6.18 1.24 11.51
C PRO A 203 -4.75 1.79 11.51
N VAL A 204 -4.56 2.96 10.91
CA VAL A 204 -3.26 3.62 10.86
C VAL A 204 -3.35 4.95 11.58
N ASP A 205 -2.60 5.10 12.66
CA ASP A 205 -2.44 6.35 13.40
C ASP A 205 -0.99 6.83 13.28
N VAL A 206 -0.78 7.85 12.43
CA VAL A 206 0.57 8.37 12.15
C VAL A 206 1.22 9.03 13.37
N GLN A 207 0.41 9.48 14.35
CA GLN A 207 0.92 10.05 15.60
C GLN A 207 1.37 8.94 16.55
N ALA A 208 0.58 7.88 16.69
CA ALA A 208 0.94 6.71 17.50
C ALA A 208 2.17 5.98 16.94
N LEU A 209 2.27 5.85 15.62
CA LEU A 209 3.44 5.29 14.93
C LEU A 209 4.67 6.23 14.98
N ASP A 210 4.46 7.50 15.27
CA ASP A 210 5.46 8.58 15.18
C ASP A 210 6.12 8.65 13.79
N ALA A 211 5.36 8.31 12.74
CA ALA A 211 5.84 8.35 11.37
C ALA A 211 6.20 9.80 10.97
N ASP A 212 7.34 10.00 10.31
CA ASP A 212 7.69 11.30 9.73
C ASP A 212 7.04 11.48 8.36
N PHE A 213 6.95 10.40 7.58
CA PHE A 213 6.23 10.31 6.32
C PHE A 213 5.48 8.98 6.24
N LEU A 214 4.28 9.00 5.66
CA LEU A 214 3.52 7.78 5.35
C LEU A 214 2.81 7.96 4.01
N ALA A 215 2.91 6.96 3.13
CA ALA A 215 2.33 6.99 1.79
C ALA A 215 1.32 5.85 1.58
N PHE A 216 0.20 6.13 0.91
CA PHE A 216 -0.74 5.10 0.49
C PHE A 216 -1.39 5.40 -0.87
N SER A 217 -2.05 4.39 -1.46
CA SER A 217 -2.73 4.47 -2.76
C SER A 217 -4.23 4.28 -2.62
N GLY A 218 -5.02 5.14 -3.25
CA GLY A 218 -6.48 5.08 -3.25
C GLY A 218 -7.02 3.75 -3.77
N HIS A 219 -6.43 3.21 -4.84
CA HIS A 219 -6.90 1.96 -5.46
C HIS A 219 -6.77 0.71 -4.59
N LYS A 220 -6.08 0.78 -3.45
CA LYS A 220 -5.99 -0.31 -2.47
C LYS A 220 -6.98 -0.14 -1.32
N VAL A 221 -7.35 1.09 -0.99
CA VAL A 221 -8.36 1.43 0.02
C VAL A 221 -9.76 1.58 -0.61
N PHE A 222 -10.10 0.74 -1.57
CA PHE A 222 -11.38 0.69 -2.29
C PHE A 222 -11.73 1.96 -3.08
N GLY A 223 -10.78 2.89 -3.18
CA GLY A 223 -10.91 4.16 -3.89
C GLY A 223 -10.45 4.10 -5.36
N PRO A 224 -10.50 5.22 -6.08
CA PRO A 224 -10.12 5.30 -7.48
C PRO A 224 -8.62 5.03 -7.73
N MET A 225 -8.31 4.65 -8.98
CA MET A 225 -6.93 4.71 -9.50
C MET A 225 -6.52 6.17 -9.73
N GLY A 226 -5.20 6.44 -9.73
CA GLY A 226 -4.68 7.76 -10.05
C GLY A 226 -4.86 8.80 -8.94
N ILE A 227 -5.17 8.36 -7.73
CA ILE A 227 -5.17 9.15 -6.49
C ILE A 227 -4.52 8.35 -5.36
N GLY A 228 -3.80 9.03 -4.50
CA GLY A 228 -3.19 8.55 -3.28
C GLY A 228 -2.82 9.74 -2.41
N ALA A 229 -2.20 9.50 -1.27
CA ALA A 229 -1.75 10.56 -0.40
C ALA A 229 -0.39 10.27 0.22
N LEU A 230 0.33 11.35 0.49
CA LEU A 230 1.48 11.42 1.37
C LEU A 230 1.07 12.19 2.61
N TYR A 231 1.23 11.58 3.78
CA TYR A 231 1.34 12.28 5.04
C TYR A 231 2.80 12.65 5.28
N GLY A 232 3.06 13.86 5.76
CA GLY A 232 4.37 14.28 6.21
C GLY A 232 4.27 15.24 7.40
N LYS A 233 5.13 15.08 8.41
CA LYS A 233 5.18 16.03 9.54
C LYS A 233 5.42 17.45 9.02
N ARG A 234 4.57 18.38 9.38
CA ARG A 234 4.60 19.78 8.91
C ARG A 234 6.00 20.39 8.95
N ARG A 235 6.73 20.21 10.06
CA ARG A 235 8.09 20.75 10.26
C ARG A 235 9.11 20.27 9.19
N LEU A 236 8.88 19.11 8.60
CA LEU A 236 9.71 18.56 7.52
C LEU A 236 9.25 19.09 6.17
N LEU A 237 7.94 19.06 5.90
CA LEU A 237 7.35 19.57 4.66
C LEU A 237 7.70 21.05 4.42
N GLU A 238 7.70 21.87 5.47
CA GLU A 238 8.07 23.30 5.36
C GLU A 238 9.47 23.51 4.81
N LYS A 239 10.42 22.64 5.17
CA LYS A 239 11.83 22.73 4.78
C LYS A 239 12.16 22.06 3.44
N MET A 240 11.30 21.17 2.96
CA MET A 240 11.53 20.45 1.70
C MET A 240 11.34 21.37 0.50
N PRO A 241 12.20 21.28 -0.53
CA PRO A 241 11.91 21.91 -1.82
C PRO A 241 10.69 21.23 -2.48
N PRO A 242 9.98 21.89 -3.41
CA PRO A 242 8.89 21.26 -4.14
C PRO A 242 9.41 20.08 -4.98
N PHE A 243 8.53 19.12 -5.25
CA PHE A 243 8.82 17.94 -6.08
C PHE A 243 8.65 18.27 -7.58
N LEU A 244 7.48 18.80 -7.93
CA LEU A 244 7.16 19.24 -9.28
C LEU A 244 7.07 20.77 -9.31
N SER A 245 7.36 21.35 -10.45
CA SER A 245 7.24 22.79 -10.67
C SER A 245 6.24 23.08 -11.77
N GLY A 246 5.32 24.02 -11.52
CA GLY A 246 4.26 24.35 -12.48
C GLY A 246 3.27 25.35 -11.94
N GLY A 247 2.06 25.33 -12.46
CA GLY A 247 0.94 26.11 -11.93
C GLY A 247 0.46 25.57 -10.57
N GLU A 248 -0.34 26.33 -9.87
CA GLU A 248 -0.96 26.08 -8.56
C GLU A 248 0.01 26.09 -7.37
N MET A 249 1.21 25.55 -7.49
CA MET A 249 2.18 25.37 -6.40
C MET A 249 3.02 26.61 -6.05
N ILE A 250 2.76 27.73 -6.69
CA ILE A 250 3.50 29.00 -6.53
C ILE A 250 2.65 30.10 -5.90
N GLU A 251 3.29 30.98 -5.15
CA GLU A 251 2.72 32.26 -4.70
C GLU A 251 3.01 33.36 -5.72
N SER A 252 4.29 33.52 -6.14
CA SER A 252 4.70 34.47 -7.17
C SER A 252 5.79 33.93 -8.05
N VAL A 253 5.86 34.40 -9.29
CA VAL A 253 6.89 34.02 -10.29
C VAL A 253 7.48 35.27 -10.90
N THR A 254 8.81 35.34 -10.99
CA THR A 254 9.58 36.36 -11.69
C THR A 254 10.31 35.72 -12.89
N ARG A 255 11.10 36.51 -13.62
CA ARG A 255 11.93 35.99 -14.74
C ARG A 255 13.00 34.98 -14.28
N THR A 256 13.44 35.06 -13.04
CA THR A 256 14.60 34.30 -12.53
C THR A 256 14.33 33.49 -11.29
N GLY A 257 13.12 33.51 -10.74
CA GLY A 257 12.79 32.79 -9.51
C GLY A 257 11.30 32.76 -9.22
N ALA A 258 10.93 31.98 -8.22
CA ALA A 258 9.57 31.86 -7.73
C ALA A 258 9.54 31.76 -6.19
N THR A 259 8.45 32.22 -5.58
CA THR A 259 8.05 31.84 -4.22
C THR A 259 6.96 30.79 -4.31
N TYR A 260 6.91 29.90 -3.32
CA TYR A 260 6.02 28.75 -3.35
C TYR A 260 4.78 28.99 -2.49
N ALA A 261 3.70 28.37 -2.87
CA ALA A 261 2.46 28.35 -2.10
C ALA A 261 2.69 27.72 -0.71
N GLU A 262 1.79 28.01 0.23
CA GLU A 262 1.77 27.35 1.52
C GLU A 262 1.46 25.84 1.40
N LEU A 263 1.68 25.11 2.49
CA LEU A 263 1.33 23.69 2.57
C LEU A 263 -0.20 23.49 2.53
N PRO A 264 -0.68 22.46 1.87
CA PRO A 264 0.07 21.40 1.13
C PRO A 264 0.36 21.76 -0.32
N TYR A 265 -0.18 22.88 -0.84
CA TYR A 265 -0.21 23.25 -2.25
C TYR A 265 1.17 23.38 -2.89
N LYS A 266 2.21 23.68 -2.12
CA LYS A 266 3.62 23.67 -2.59
C LYS A 266 4.02 22.36 -3.30
N PHE A 267 3.38 21.24 -2.96
CA PHE A 267 3.68 19.93 -3.52
C PHE A 267 2.68 19.43 -4.57
N GLU A 268 1.60 20.20 -4.82
CA GLU A 268 0.50 19.83 -5.73
C GLU A 268 0.54 20.71 -6.98
N ALA A 269 1.48 20.42 -7.88
CA ALA A 269 1.65 21.20 -9.12
C ALA A 269 0.66 20.76 -10.20
N GLY A 270 0.01 21.72 -10.86
CA GLY A 270 -0.96 21.50 -11.93
C GLY A 270 -2.35 21.14 -11.40
N THR A 271 -3.32 21.06 -12.31
CA THR A 271 -4.69 20.68 -11.94
C THR A 271 -4.74 19.25 -11.41
N GLY A 272 -5.11 19.09 -10.13
CA GLY A 272 -5.17 17.80 -9.46
C GLY A 272 -6.36 16.93 -9.89
N ASN A 273 -6.37 15.68 -9.43
CA ASN A 273 -7.45 14.72 -9.67
C ASN A 273 -8.61 14.95 -8.69
N ALA A 274 -9.40 16.00 -8.90
CA ALA A 274 -10.50 16.38 -8.01
C ALA A 274 -11.60 15.30 -7.93
N ALA A 275 -11.97 14.69 -9.08
CA ALA A 275 -12.94 13.59 -9.09
C ALA A 275 -12.42 12.38 -8.29
N GLY A 276 -11.15 12.02 -8.48
CA GLY A 276 -10.54 10.94 -7.71
C GLY A 276 -10.43 11.26 -6.22
N ALA A 277 -10.23 12.53 -5.83
CA ALA A 277 -10.27 12.96 -4.44
C ALA A 277 -11.66 12.74 -3.82
N GLY A 278 -12.73 13.12 -4.52
CA GLY A 278 -14.12 12.83 -4.12
C GLY A 278 -14.40 11.33 -3.99
N GLY A 279 -13.90 10.52 -4.94
CA GLY A 279 -13.98 9.06 -4.87
C GLY A 279 -13.21 8.48 -3.67
N LEU A 280 -12.02 9.00 -3.38
CA LEU A 280 -11.23 8.60 -2.21
C LEU A 280 -11.95 8.96 -0.89
N HIS A 281 -12.57 10.14 -0.82
CA HIS A 281 -13.41 10.51 0.32
C HIS A 281 -14.54 9.51 0.53
N ALA A 282 -15.27 9.16 -0.53
CA ALA A 282 -16.35 8.17 -0.46
C ALA A 282 -15.83 6.79 0.01
N ALA A 283 -14.65 6.36 -0.47
CA ALA A 283 -14.02 5.11 -0.07
C ALA A 283 -13.67 5.09 1.43
N ILE A 284 -13.06 6.14 1.95
CA ILE A 284 -12.73 6.28 3.38
C ILE A 284 -13.99 6.23 4.23
N ARG A 285 -15.04 6.95 3.84
CA ARG A 285 -16.35 6.95 4.53
C ARG A 285 -16.98 5.55 4.52
N TYR A 286 -16.88 4.84 3.41
CA TYR A 286 -17.36 3.47 3.30
C TYR A 286 -16.60 2.54 4.25
N MET A 287 -15.26 2.58 4.27
CA MET A 287 -14.44 1.80 5.20
C MET A 287 -14.80 2.08 6.66
N GLN A 288 -14.97 3.35 7.03
CA GLN A 288 -15.39 3.76 8.37
C GLN A 288 -16.79 3.20 8.72
N SER A 289 -17.71 3.13 7.76
CA SER A 289 -19.05 2.58 7.99
C SER A 289 -19.07 1.06 8.18
N VAL A 290 -18.14 0.33 7.55
CA VAL A 290 -17.92 -1.11 7.74
C VAL A 290 -17.21 -1.36 9.08
N GLY A 291 -16.20 -0.57 9.38
CA GLY A 291 -15.34 -0.65 10.57
C GLY A 291 -14.20 -1.66 10.41
N PHE A 292 -13.02 -1.26 10.86
CA PHE A 292 -11.81 -2.09 10.76
C PHE A 292 -11.91 -3.41 11.51
N ASP A 293 -12.57 -3.46 12.66
CA ASP A 293 -12.76 -4.71 13.42
C ASP A 293 -13.52 -5.74 12.58
N THR A 294 -14.60 -5.32 11.90
CA THR A 294 -15.39 -6.19 11.02
C THR A 294 -14.56 -6.64 9.80
N MET A 295 -13.80 -5.72 9.20
CA MET A 295 -12.94 -6.04 8.06
C MET A 295 -11.87 -7.06 8.45
N HIS A 296 -11.17 -6.82 9.55
CA HIS A 296 -10.12 -7.67 10.08
C HIS A 296 -10.65 -9.07 10.45
N GLU A 297 -11.77 -9.16 11.17
CA GLU A 297 -12.40 -10.45 11.55
C GLU A 297 -12.69 -11.30 10.30
N ARG A 298 -13.26 -10.68 9.26
CA ARG A 298 -13.60 -11.38 8.02
C ARG A 298 -12.38 -11.83 7.24
N GLU A 299 -11.39 -10.95 7.07
CA GLU A 299 -10.15 -11.25 6.36
C GLU A 299 -9.35 -12.34 7.07
N THR A 300 -9.23 -12.27 8.38
CA THR A 300 -8.57 -13.32 9.19
C THR A 300 -9.27 -14.68 9.06
N ALA A 301 -10.61 -14.70 9.07
CA ALA A 301 -11.34 -15.94 8.86
C ALA A 301 -11.12 -16.54 7.46
N LEU A 302 -11.02 -15.72 6.42
CA LEU A 302 -10.72 -16.17 5.05
C LEU A 302 -9.27 -16.68 4.93
N VAL A 303 -8.31 -15.99 5.53
CA VAL A 303 -6.90 -16.42 5.60
C VAL A 303 -6.78 -17.76 6.34
N ALA A 304 -7.40 -17.88 7.51
CA ALA A 304 -7.40 -19.12 8.28
C ALA A 304 -7.95 -20.30 7.47
N ARG A 305 -9.05 -20.06 6.72
CA ARG A 305 -9.64 -21.08 5.83
C ARG A 305 -8.68 -21.46 4.69
N MET A 306 -8.02 -20.47 4.05
CA MET A 306 -7.02 -20.74 3.00
C MET A 306 -5.86 -21.58 3.54
N MET A 307 -5.27 -21.16 4.65
CA MET A 307 -4.10 -21.83 5.25
C MET A 307 -4.44 -23.23 5.73
N ALA A 308 -5.59 -23.44 6.38
CA ALA A 308 -6.03 -24.75 6.82
C ALA A 308 -6.23 -25.70 5.63
N GLY A 309 -6.91 -25.26 4.56
CA GLY A 309 -7.08 -26.07 3.37
C GLY A 309 -5.79 -26.36 2.62
N MET A 310 -4.82 -25.44 2.62
CA MET A 310 -3.49 -25.65 2.04
C MET A 310 -2.64 -26.61 2.88
N ALA A 311 -2.78 -26.62 4.20
CA ALA A 311 -2.05 -27.54 5.09
C ALA A 311 -2.42 -29.02 4.85
N ASP A 312 -3.61 -29.29 4.34
CA ASP A 312 -4.02 -30.63 3.92
C ASP A 312 -3.35 -31.10 2.59
N MET A 313 -2.59 -30.23 1.92
CA MET A 313 -1.93 -30.46 0.66
C MET A 313 -0.40 -30.39 0.84
N PRO A 314 0.31 -31.53 1.09
CA PRO A 314 1.73 -31.53 1.48
C PRO A 314 2.68 -30.99 0.42
N PHE A 315 2.21 -30.78 -0.79
CA PHE A 315 2.94 -30.18 -1.91
C PHE A 315 2.78 -28.67 -2.02
N ILE A 316 2.05 -28.03 -1.09
CA ILE A 316 1.89 -26.57 -1.00
C ILE A 316 2.68 -26.06 0.20
N HIS A 317 3.50 -25.05 -0.03
CA HIS A 317 4.30 -24.41 1.00
C HIS A 317 3.90 -22.94 1.10
N VAL A 318 3.23 -22.59 2.20
CA VAL A 318 2.86 -21.21 2.52
C VAL A 318 4.10 -20.48 3.05
N LEU A 319 4.32 -19.26 2.58
CA LEU A 319 5.39 -18.38 3.03
C LEU A 319 4.90 -17.49 4.20
N GLY A 320 5.77 -17.25 5.16
CA GLY A 320 5.49 -16.36 6.29
C GLY A 320 5.15 -17.12 7.57
N SER A 321 4.30 -16.54 8.39
CA SER A 321 3.88 -17.09 9.68
C SER A 321 2.94 -18.30 9.51
N GLU A 322 2.95 -19.20 10.50
CA GLU A 322 1.93 -20.26 10.61
C GLU A 322 0.63 -19.75 11.28
N ILE A 323 0.62 -18.50 11.75
CA ILE A 323 -0.49 -17.87 12.48
C ILE A 323 -1.31 -17.03 11.49
N PRO A 324 -2.58 -17.37 11.21
CA PRO A 324 -3.42 -16.66 10.22
C PRO A 324 -3.59 -15.16 10.51
N GLU A 325 -3.65 -14.78 11.77
CA GLU A 325 -3.80 -13.40 12.24
C GLU A 325 -2.63 -12.49 11.85
N GLU A 326 -1.49 -13.08 11.51
CA GLU A 326 -0.29 -12.35 11.08
C GLU A 326 -0.21 -12.12 9.56
N HIS A 327 -1.26 -12.42 8.80
CA HIS A 327 -1.26 -12.40 7.33
C HIS A 327 -2.07 -11.26 6.67
N SER A 328 -2.64 -10.31 7.36
CA SER A 328 -3.35 -9.13 6.79
C SER A 328 -3.99 -9.37 5.40
N GLY A 329 -4.82 -10.42 5.26
CA GLY A 329 -5.51 -10.74 4.01
C GLY A 329 -4.65 -11.37 2.89
N ILE A 330 -3.35 -11.65 3.10
CA ILE A 330 -2.40 -12.10 2.06
C ILE A 330 -1.87 -13.49 2.39
N VAL A 331 -2.00 -14.44 1.45
CA VAL A 331 -1.39 -15.77 1.53
C VAL A 331 -0.53 -16.00 0.29
N THR A 332 0.78 -16.08 0.50
CA THR A 332 1.75 -16.36 -0.57
C THR A 332 2.27 -17.80 -0.42
N PHE A 333 2.35 -18.55 -1.51
CA PHE A 333 2.69 -19.96 -1.48
C PHE A 333 3.42 -20.41 -2.74
N THR A 334 3.98 -21.61 -2.68
CA THR A 334 4.51 -22.37 -3.84
C THR A 334 3.85 -23.75 -3.92
N VAL A 335 3.92 -24.34 -5.10
CA VAL A 335 3.44 -25.71 -5.36
C VAL A 335 4.60 -26.53 -5.90
N ASP A 336 4.91 -27.66 -5.26
CA ASP A 336 6.02 -28.53 -5.65
C ASP A 336 5.93 -28.99 -7.10
N GLY A 337 6.99 -28.71 -7.85
CA GLY A 337 7.14 -29.10 -9.24
C GLY A 337 6.30 -28.30 -10.24
N VAL A 338 5.49 -27.33 -9.80
CA VAL A 338 4.66 -26.52 -10.69
C VAL A 338 5.15 -25.06 -10.66
N HIS A 339 5.44 -24.51 -11.83
CA HIS A 339 5.87 -23.13 -11.93
C HIS A 339 4.72 -22.18 -11.52
N PRO A 340 4.96 -21.10 -10.75
CA PRO A 340 3.90 -20.19 -10.29
C PRO A 340 3.01 -19.62 -11.40
N HIS A 341 3.54 -19.37 -12.61
CA HIS A 341 2.72 -18.93 -13.75
C HIS A 341 1.74 -20.00 -14.20
N ASP A 342 2.16 -21.26 -14.26
CA ASP A 342 1.28 -22.39 -14.63
C ASP A 342 0.17 -22.55 -13.57
N VAL A 343 0.52 -22.39 -12.28
CA VAL A 343 -0.47 -22.34 -11.19
C VAL A 343 -1.51 -21.24 -11.45
N SER A 344 -1.04 -20.04 -11.79
CA SER A 344 -1.93 -18.90 -12.04
C SER A 344 -2.82 -19.11 -13.27
N GLU A 345 -2.31 -19.70 -14.35
CA GLU A 345 -3.09 -19.99 -15.56
C GLU A 345 -4.16 -21.05 -15.30
N ILE A 346 -3.82 -22.11 -14.57
CA ILE A 346 -4.78 -23.16 -14.21
C ILE A 346 -5.89 -22.59 -13.33
N LEU A 347 -5.55 -21.82 -12.32
CA LEU A 347 -6.52 -21.18 -11.43
C LEU A 347 -7.41 -20.18 -12.18
N ALA A 348 -6.84 -19.40 -13.10
CA ALA A 348 -7.62 -18.48 -13.94
C ALA A 348 -8.63 -19.22 -14.82
N ALA A 349 -8.25 -20.39 -15.40
CA ALA A 349 -9.16 -21.24 -16.16
C ALA A 349 -10.31 -21.78 -15.30
N ASP A 350 -10.09 -21.99 -14.00
CA ASP A 350 -11.11 -22.41 -13.04
C ASP A 350 -11.90 -21.20 -12.42
N GLY A 351 -11.67 -20.01 -12.95
CA GLY A 351 -12.34 -18.78 -12.49
C GLY A 351 -11.83 -18.25 -11.15
N VAL A 352 -10.55 -18.45 -10.84
CA VAL A 352 -9.90 -17.90 -9.64
C VAL A 352 -8.80 -16.91 -10.05
N CYS A 353 -8.97 -15.65 -9.69
CA CYS A 353 -8.04 -14.57 -10.00
C CYS A 353 -7.01 -14.42 -8.87
N ILE A 354 -5.77 -14.76 -9.14
CA ILE A 354 -4.63 -14.62 -8.21
C ILE A 354 -3.44 -14.04 -8.98
N ARG A 355 -2.34 -13.79 -8.29
CA ARG A 355 -1.11 -13.29 -8.90
C ARG A 355 0.04 -14.27 -8.78
N ALA A 356 0.83 -14.40 -9.86
CA ALA A 356 2.11 -15.11 -9.86
C ALA A 356 3.27 -14.15 -10.17
N GLY A 357 4.45 -14.44 -9.66
CA GLY A 357 5.67 -13.70 -9.94
C GLY A 357 6.43 -13.29 -8.68
N HIS A 358 7.21 -12.21 -8.79
CA HIS A 358 8.01 -11.68 -7.67
C HIS A 358 7.31 -10.56 -6.87
N HIS A 359 6.06 -10.22 -7.18
CA HIS A 359 5.19 -9.26 -6.47
C HIS A 359 5.85 -7.89 -6.23
N CYS A 360 6.73 -7.46 -7.14
CA CYS A 360 7.56 -6.24 -6.99
C CYS A 360 8.41 -6.22 -5.70
N ALA A 361 8.86 -7.38 -5.21
CA ALA A 361 9.71 -7.56 -4.03
C ALA A 361 10.81 -8.60 -4.29
N GLN A 362 11.53 -8.47 -5.41
CA GLN A 362 12.57 -9.42 -5.82
C GLN A 362 13.66 -9.67 -4.76
N PRO A 363 14.18 -8.65 -4.02
CA PRO A 363 15.16 -8.90 -2.98
C PRO A 363 14.63 -9.80 -1.87
N LEU A 364 13.37 -9.60 -1.43
CA LEU A 364 12.73 -10.45 -0.42
C LEU A 364 12.63 -11.91 -0.90
N LEU A 365 12.09 -12.14 -2.08
CA LEU A 365 11.95 -13.53 -2.59
C LEU A 365 13.31 -14.22 -2.70
N LYS A 366 14.33 -13.51 -3.18
CA LYS A 366 15.70 -14.05 -3.24
C LYS A 366 16.24 -14.37 -1.84
N HIS A 367 15.99 -13.51 -0.84
CA HIS A 367 16.38 -13.74 0.56
C HIS A 367 15.71 -15.00 1.13
N LEU A 368 14.43 -15.22 0.82
CA LEU A 368 13.66 -16.40 1.22
C LEU A 368 13.96 -17.68 0.36
N GLY A 369 14.82 -17.57 -0.66
CA GLY A 369 15.21 -18.70 -1.51
C GLY A 369 14.29 -18.95 -2.71
N TYR A 370 13.41 -18.01 -3.06
CA TYR A 370 12.46 -18.13 -4.17
C TYR A 370 12.79 -17.19 -5.33
N SER A 371 12.52 -17.62 -6.56
CA SER A 371 12.56 -16.76 -7.75
C SER A 371 11.19 -16.19 -8.10
N SER A 372 10.13 -16.91 -7.78
CA SER A 372 8.73 -16.58 -8.08
C SER A 372 7.82 -17.36 -7.14
N THR A 373 6.67 -16.78 -6.81
CA THR A 373 5.65 -17.38 -5.94
C THR A 373 4.25 -17.09 -6.48
N VAL A 374 3.25 -17.72 -5.88
CA VAL A 374 1.84 -17.44 -6.09
C VAL A 374 1.31 -16.68 -4.89
N ARG A 375 0.47 -15.68 -5.12
CA ARG A 375 -0.16 -14.90 -4.04
C ARG A 375 -1.65 -14.82 -4.23
N ALA A 376 -2.40 -15.35 -3.26
CA ALA A 376 -3.82 -15.07 -3.08
C ALA A 376 -3.97 -13.94 -2.04
N SER A 377 -4.84 -12.98 -2.30
CA SER A 377 -5.12 -11.90 -1.37
C SER A 377 -6.61 -11.57 -1.35
N CYS A 378 -7.20 -11.65 -0.16
CA CYS A 378 -8.61 -11.38 0.07
C CYS A 378 -8.81 -9.97 0.64
N ALA A 379 -10.06 -9.51 0.56
CA ALA A 379 -10.58 -8.35 1.26
C ALA A 379 -11.89 -8.77 1.96
N PHE A 380 -12.36 -7.95 2.88
CA PHE A 380 -13.52 -8.24 3.72
C PHE A 380 -14.82 -8.61 2.96
N TYR A 381 -14.94 -8.24 1.69
CA TYR A 381 -16.09 -8.57 0.84
C TYR A 381 -16.01 -9.97 0.18
N ASN A 382 -14.84 -10.61 0.22
CA ASN A 382 -14.70 -11.98 -0.28
C ASN A 382 -15.50 -12.96 0.56
N THR A 383 -15.79 -14.12 -0.01
CA THR A 383 -16.64 -15.15 0.59
C THR A 383 -15.87 -16.45 0.84
N PRO A 384 -16.31 -17.29 1.80
CA PRO A 384 -15.75 -18.63 1.99
C PRO A 384 -15.81 -19.48 0.72
N ASP A 385 -16.86 -19.35 -0.10
CA ASP A 385 -17.03 -20.10 -1.34
C ASP A 385 -15.96 -19.75 -2.39
N GLU A 386 -15.47 -18.48 -2.40
CA GLU A 386 -14.36 -18.07 -3.26
C GLU A 386 -13.04 -18.73 -2.82
N VAL A 387 -12.84 -18.86 -1.50
CA VAL A 387 -11.68 -19.59 -0.95
C VAL A 387 -11.79 -21.08 -1.24
N ASP A 388 -12.98 -21.67 -1.10
CA ASP A 388 -13.18 -23.10 -1.43
C ASP A 388 -12.90 -23.39 -2.89
N ARG A 389 -13.29 -22.52 -3.81
CA ARG A 389 -12.96 -22.63 -5.24
C ARG A 389 -11.44 -22.62 -5.48
N LEU A 390 -10.70 -21.75 -4.78
CA LEU A 390 -9.24 -21.74 -4.82
C LEU A 390 -8.68 -23.10 -4.36
N LEU A 391 -9.14 -23.59 -3.21
CA LEU A 391 -8.65 -24.85 -2.63
C LEU A 391 -9.00 -26.05 -3.51
N ASP A 392 -10.20 -26.11 -4.08
CA ASP A 392 -10.62 -27.20 -4.95
C ASP A 392 -9.80 -27.26 -6.25
N SER A 393 -9.46 -26.11 -6.83
CA SER A 393 -8.56 -26.05 -7.99
C SER A 393 -7.14 -26.50 -7.61
N LEU A 394 -6.63 -26.08 -6.46
CA LEU A 394 -5.30 -26.47 -5.98
C LEU A 394 -5.16 -27.98 -5.73
N LYS A 395 -6.20 -28.66 -5.27
CA LYS A 395 -6.19 -30.12 -5.03
C LYS A 395 -5.84 -30.93 -6.27
N THR A 396 -6.23 -30.44 -7.45
CA THR A 396 -6.05 -31.16 -8.73
C THR A 396 -4.85 -30.66 -9.54
N ILE A 397 -4.16 -29.62 -9.09
CA ILE A 397 -3.18 -28.88 -9.89
C ILE A 397 -2.01 -29.75 -10.36
N ARG A 398 -1.48 -30.63 -9.50
CA ARG A 398 -0.36 -31.52 -9.84
C ARG A 398 -0.78 -32.60 -10.82
N GLU A 399 -1.99 -33.17 -10.66
CA GLU A 399 -2.54 -34.15 -11.58
C GLU A 399 -2.72 -33.56 -12.98
N ARG A 400 -3.23 -32.33 -13.06
CA ARG A 400 -3.39 -31.58 -14.34
C ARG A 400 -2.06 -31.30 -15.03
N MET A 401 -0.97 -31.15 -14.27
CA MET A 401 0.39 -30.98 -14.78
C MET A 401 1.11 -32.31 -15.10
N GLY A 402 0.40 -33.44 -14.95
CA GLY A 402 0.98 -34.76 -15.23
C GLY A 402 1.87 -35.32 -14.12
N TYR A 403 1.96 -34.67 -12.97
CA TYR A 403 2.58 -35.23 -11.77
C TYR A 403 1.55 -36.16 -11.11
N GLY A 404 1.64 -37.46 -11.25
CA GLY A 404 0.71 -38.44 -10.67
C GLY A 404 0.42 -38.20 -9.20
N LYS A 405 -0.65 -38.83 -8.66
CA LYS A 405 -0.92 -38.80 -7.21
C LYS A 405 0.35 -39.22 -6.49
N GLN A 406 0.92 -38.37 -5.67
CA GLN A 406 2.03 -38.77 -4.80
C GLN A 406 1.49 -39.87 -3.89
N GLU A 407 1.96 -41.10 -4.09
CA GLU A 407 1.85 -42.12 -3.05
C GLU A 407 2.58 -41.53 -1.84
N LEU A 408 1.87 -41.37 -0.73
CA LEU A 408 2.45 -41.04 0.56
C LEU A 408 3.47 -42.11 0.90
N LEU A 409 4.77 -41.81 0.77
CA LEU A 409 5.85 -42.63 1.30
C LEU A 409 6.05 -42.28 2.77
#